data_1ad5c6f986dc8b5a7987b38805bfdfce
#
_entry.id   1ad5c6f986dc8b5a7987b38805bfdfce
#
_cell.length_a   1.000
_cell.length_b   1.000
_cell.length_c   1.000
_cell.angle_alpha   90.00
_cell.angle_beta   90.00
_cell.angle_gamma   90.00
#
_symmetry.space_group_name_H-M   'P 1'
#
loop_
_entity.id
_entity.type
_entity.pdbx_description
1 polymer ?
#
loop_
_entity_poly.entity_id
_entity_poly.type
_entity_poly.pdbx_seq_one_letter_code
_entity_poly.pdbx_strand_id
1 'polypeptide(L)'
;YLLLRAGLTLDKPWCELGRKQLYRLSETLTNDTHQIVGKGKFKDEFVTCGGVSMSGIKPNTLESKHLPGLFFAGELLDIDAVTGGFNLQAAWTTGRVAGEEAAKLSQKQVSDD
;
A
#
# COMPACT_ATOMS: atom_id res chain seq x y z
N TYR A 1 10.07 -11.22 -13.08
CA TYR A 1 8.81 -11.94 -12.91
C TYR A 1 7.73 -11.43 -13.87
N LEU A 2 7.31 -10.15 -13.79
CA LEU A 2 6.21 -9.57 -14.58
C LEU A 2 6.45 -9.66 -16.10
N LEU A 3 7.64 -9.37 -16.57
CA LEU A 3 7.99 -9.49 -17.99
C LEU A 3 7.88 -10.93 -18.50
N LEU A 4 8.42 -11.89 -17.74
CA LEU A 4 8.32 -13.30 -18.08
C LEU A 4 6.86 -13.78 -18.10
N ARG A 5 6.06 -13.34 -17.14
CA ARG A 5 4.62 -13.66 -17.09
C ARG A 5 3.84 -13.05 -18.26
N ALA A 6 4.23 -11.87 -18.71
CA ALA A 6 3.69 -11.25 -19.93
C ALA A 6 4.20 -11.91 -21.23
N GLY A 7 5.09 -12.91 -21.14
CA GLY A 7 5.70 -13.58 -22.27
C GLY A 7 6.74 -12.72 -22.99
N LEU A 8 7.42 -11.84 -22.22
CA LEU A 8 8.48 -10.94 -22.71
C LEU A 8 9.83 -11.38 -22.19
N THR A 9 10.88 -11.06 -22.94
CA THR A 9 12.27 -11.24 -22.53
C THR A 9 12.88 -9.91 -22.10
N LEU A 10 13.90 -9.97 -21.24
CA LEU A 10 14.58 -8.78 -20.72
C LEU A 10 15.42 -8.07 -21.79
N ASP A 11 15.84 -8.83 -22.82
CA ASP A 11 16.80 -8.35 -23.85
C ASP A 11 16.13 -7.56 -24.97
N LYS A 12 14.80 -7.57 -25.03
CA LYS A 12 14.09 -6.90 -26.12
C LYS A 12 13.82 -5.43 -25.77
N PRO A 13 14.29 -4.47 -26.61
CA PRO A 13 14.01 -3.06 -26.43
C PRO A 13 12.50 -2.74 -26.44
N TRP A 14 12.08 -1.80 -25.62
CA TRP A 14 10.65 -1.40 -25.52
C TRP A 14 10.06 -0.92 -26.85
N CYS A 15 10.86 -0.24 -27.66
CA CYS A 15 10.44 0.27 -28.98
C CYS A 15 10.12 -0.84 -30.00
N GLU A 16 10.59 -2.06 -29.76
CA GLU A 16 10.35 -3.22 -30.62
C GLU A 16 9.16 -4.08 -30.16
N LEU A 17 8.49 -3.68 -29.09
CA LEU A 17 7.32 -4.39 -28.60
C LEU A 17 6.11 -4.09 -29.49
N GLY A 18 5.51 -5.15 -30.02
CA GLY A 18 4.26 -5.04 -30.77
C GLY A 18 3.06 -4.80 -29.84
N ARG A 19 1.95 -4.31 -30.42
CA ARG A 19 0.71 -4.01 -29.68
C ARG A 19 0.23 -5.15 -28.78
N LYS A 20 0.30 -6.41 -29.22
CA LYS A 20 -0.08 -7.57 -28.43
C LYS A 20 0.79 -7.77 -27.20
N GLN A 21 2.09 -7.49 -27.32
CA GLN A 21 3.06 -7.61 -26.23
C GLN A 21 2.83 -6.49 -25.18
N LEU A 22 2.60 -5.28 -25.63
CA LEU A 22 2.27 -4.15 -24.76
C LEU A 22 0.95 -4.38 -24.03
N TYR A 23 -0.08 -4.88 -24.72
CA TYR A 23 -1.35 -5.22 -24.10
C TYR A 23 -1.20 -6.29 -23.00
N ARG A 24 -0.47 -7.39 -23.28
CA ARG A 24 -0.19 -8.43 -22.28
C ARG A 24 0.56 -7.89 -21.07
N LEU A 25 1.52 -7.01 -21.28
CA LEU A 25 2.24 -6.38 -20.19
C LEU A 25 1.30 -5.49 -19.36
N SER A 26 0.48 -4.69 -20.00
CA SER A 26 -0.53 -3.86 -19.33
C SER A 26 -1.48 -4.72 -18.50
N GLU A 27 -2.04 -5.79 -19.07
CA GLU A 27 -2.88 -6.75 -18.35
C GLU A 27 -2.16 -7.37 -17.15
N THR A 28 -0.90 -7.79 -17.32
CA THR A 28 -0.12 -8.36 -16.23
C THR A 28 0.13 -7.34 -15.11
N LEU A 29 0.27 -6.05 -15.42
CA LEU A 29 0.50 -5.00 -14.44
C LEU A 29 -0.77 -4.57 -13.71
N THR A 30 -1.92 -4.60 -14.37
CA THR A 30 -3.18 -4.05 -13.85
C THR A 30 -4.18 -5.11 -13.41
N ASN A 31 -4.06 -6.33 -13.90
CA ASN A 31 -5.01 -7.43 -13.65
C ASN A 31 -4.29 -8.77 -13.51
N ASP A 32 -3.21 -8.82 -12.72
CA ASP A 32 -2.45 -10.05 -12.47
C ASP A 32 -3.23 -11.00 -11.56
N THR A 33 -3.94 -11.94 -12.15
CA THR A 33 -4.75 -12.90 -11.42
C THR A 33 -3.93 -14.10 -10.98
N HIS A 34 -4.05 -14.48 -9.70
CA HIS A 34 -3.40 -15.64 -9.10
C HIS A 34 -4.42 -16.62 -8.55
N GLN A 35 -4.24 -17.91 -8.84
CA GLN A 35 -5.01 -18.96 -8.21
C GLN A 35 -4.38 -19.32 -6.87
N ILE A 36 -5.08 -19.07 -5.77
CA ILE A 36 -4.63 -19.47 -4.44
C ILE A 36 -4.96 -20.94 -4.25
N VAL A 37 -3.92 -21.78 -4.13
CA VAL A 37 -4.04 -23.22 -3.96
C VAL A 37 -3.82 -23.71 -2.52
N GLY A 38 -3.42 -22.82 -1.62
CA GLY A 38 -3.19 -23.13 -0.21
C GLY A 38 -2.40 -22.08 0.54
N LYS A 39 -2.12 -22.35 1.81
CA LYS A 39 -1.28 -21.49 2.66
C LYS A 39 0.21 -21.81 2.42
N GLY A 40 1.06 -20.80 2.47
CA GLY A 40 2.51 -20.96 2.48
C GLY A 40 2.99 -21.77 3.70
N LYS A 41 4.17 -22.41 3.57
CA LYS A 41 4.78 -23.18 4.65
C LYS A 41 5.43 -22.32 5.74
N PHE A 42 5.68 -21.05 5.44
CA PHE A 42 6.30 -20.10 6.37
C PHE A 42 5.26 -19.59 7.37
N LYS A 43 5.51 -19.85 8.66
CA LYS A 43 4.63 -19.45 9.77
C LYS A 43 5.25 -18.37 10.65
N ASP A 44 6.45 -17.92 10.31
CA ASP A 44 7.29 -17.11 11.21
C ASP A 44 7.26 -15.61 10.87
N GLU A 45 6.25 -15.18 10.10
CA GLU A 45 6.04 -13.78 9.77
C GLU A 45 5.26 -13.10 10.91
N PHE A 46 5.96 -12.28 11.71
CA PHE A 46 5.35 -11.52 12.80
C PHE A 46 5.00 -10.09 12.41
N VAL A 47 5.77 -9.51 11.49
CA VAL A 47 5.62 -8.13 11.01
C VAL A 47 6.10 -8.04 9.57
N THR A 48 5.38 -7.33 8.72
CA THR A 48 5.85 -6.98 7.37
C THR A 48 6.69 -5.71 7.45
N CYS A 49 7.95 -5.81 7.07
CA CYS A 49 8.87 -4.67 7.05
C CYS A 49 8.59 -3.75 5.86
N GLY A 50 8.63 -2.44 6.08
CA GLY A 50 8.35 -1.43 5.07
C GLY A 50 6.92 -0.92 5.11
N GLY A 51 6.61 0.05 4.26
CA GLY A 51 5.30 0.69 4.21
C GLY A 51 5.36 2.13 3.72
N VAL A 52 4.33 2.88 4.02
CA VAL A 52 4.27 4.32 3.72
C VAL A 52 5.19 5.08 4.66
N SER A 53 6.19 5.77 4.08
CA SER A 53 7.18 6.51 4.86
C SER A 53 6.54 7.61 5.70
N MET A 54 6.91 7.67 6.97
CA MET A 54 6.48 8.70 7.90
C MET A 54 6.89 10.12 7.47
N SER A 55 7.91 10.25 6.63
CA SER A 55 8.32 11.55 6.06
C SER A 55 7.24 12.20 5.19
N GLY A 56 6.40 11.40 4.53
CA GLY A 56 5.28 11.83 3.70
C GLY A 56 3.96 12.07 4.46
N ILE A 57 3.96 11.89 5.79
CA ILE A 57 2.76 11.92 6.63
C ILE A 57 2.89 13.03 7.68
N LYS A 58 1.78 13.70 8.01
CA LYS A 58 1.69 14.64 9.13
C LYS A 58 1.56 13.82 10.43
N PRO A 59 2.52 13.86 11.36
CA PRO A 59 2.56 12.92 12.51
C PRO A 59 1.39 13.10 13.48
N ASN A 60 0.81 14.29 13.56
CA ASN A 60 -0.27 14.60 14.51
C ASN A 60 -1.67 14.18 14.01
N THR A 61 -1.86 14.08 12.70
CA THR A 61 -3.16 13.80 12.06
C THR A 61 -3.15 12.52 11.25
N LEU A 62 -1.97 12.01 10.91
CA LEU A 62 -1.73 10.89 10.00
C LEU A 62 -2.24 11.11 8.57
N GLU A 63 -2.49 12.37 8.22
CA GLU A 63 -2.84 12.80 6.88
C GLU A 63 -1.60 12.86 5.98
N SER A 64 -1.77 12.53 4.71
CA SER A 64 -0.75 12.72 3.68
C SER A 64 -0.34 14.18 3.56
N LYS A 65 0.96 14.45 3.45
CA LYS A 65 1.47 15.78 3.10
C LYS A 65 1.27 16.14 1.63
N HIS A 66 1.05 15.11 0.79
CA HIS A 66 0.98 15.28 -0.66
C HIS A 66 -0.47 15.28 -1.20
N LEU A 67 -1.37 14.59 -0.51
CA LEU A 67 -2.77 14.48 -0.93
C LEU A 67 -3.68 14.79 0.26
N PRO A 68 -4.30 15.97 0.30
CA PRO A 68 -5.24 16.35 1.36
C PRO A 68 -6.43 15.39 1.43
N GLY A 69 -6.84 15.05 2.64
CA GLY A 69 -7.96 14.14 2.88
C GLY A 69 -7.60 12.66 2.83
N LEU A 70 -6.36 12.30 2.48
CA LEU A 70 -5.89 10.91 2.54
C LEU A 70 -5.16 10.67 3.86
N PHE A 71 -5.63 9.70 4.62
CA PHE A 71 -5.05 9.30 5.91
C PHE A 71 -4.46 7.90 5.84
N PHE A 72 -3.42 7.65 6.62
CA PHE A 72 -2.76 6.35 6.72
C PHE A 72 -2.71 5.88 8.16
N ALA A 73 -2.92 4.57 8.39
CA ALA A 73 -2.89 4.00 9.74
C ALA A 73 -2.51 2.52 9.72
N GLY A 74 -2.13 1.99 10.87
CA GLY A 74 -1.86 0.57 11.06
C GLY A 74 -0.56 0.10 10.42
N GLU A 75 -0.50 -1.16 10.08
CA GLU A 75 0.67 -1.80 9.45
C GLU A 75 1.01 -1.27 8.04
N LEU A 76 0.15 -0.45 7.46
CA LEU A 76 0.46 0.25 6.22
C LEU A 76 1.56 1.29 6.40
N LEU A 77 1.76 1.79 7.62
CA LEU A 77 2.84 2.72 7.97
C LEU A 77 4.16 1.97 8.11
N ASP A 78 5.24 2.60 7.67
CA ASP A 78 6.60 2.09 7.86
C ASP A 78 7.02 2.24 9.34
N ILE A 79 6.45 1.37 10.18
CA ILE A 79 6.68 1.30 11.63
C ILE A 79 6.94 -0.14 12.02
N ASP A 80 8.20 -0.44 12.34
CA ASP A 80 8.63 -1.74 12.83
C ASP A 80 9.00 -1.63 14.31
N ALA A 81 8.04 -1.93 15.18
CA ALA A 81 8.26 -1.93 16.60
C ALA A 81 8.75 -3.30 17.10
N VAL A 82 9.39 -3.30 18.26
CA VAL A 82 9.85 -4.53 18.93
C VAL A 82 8.66 -5.46 19.18
N THR A 83 8.87 -6.77 18.97
CA THR A 83 7.87 -7.80 19.26
C THR A 83 7.42 -7.75 20.73
N GLY A 84 6.12 -7.84 20.98
CA GLY A 84 5.56 -7.76 22.35
C GLY A 84 4.30 -6.88 22.44
N GLY A 85 3.54 -6.79 21.32
CA GLY A 85 2.29 -6.03 21.26
C GLY A 85 2.43 -4.57 20.84
N PHE A 86 3.64 -4.06 20.67
CA PHE A 86 3.87 -2.66 20.27
C PHE A 86 3.35 -2.35 18.87
N ASN A 87 3.44 -3.28 17.93
CA ASN A 87 2.90 -3.10 16.58
C ASN A 87 1.36 -3.02 16.59
N LEU A 88 0.69 -3.85 17.40
CA LEU A 88 -0.75 -3.76 17.61
C LEU A 88 -1.15 -2.43 18.26
N GLN A 89 -0.39 -1.99 19.28
CA GLN A 89 -0.62 -0.70 19.93
C GLN A 89 -0.45 0.46 18.94
N ALA A 90 0.57 0.42 18.11
CA ALA A 90 0.78 1.41 17.05
C ALA A 90 -0.38 1.40 16.06
N ALA A 91 -0.83 0.21 15.62
CA ALA A 91 -1.95 0.08 14.69
C ALA A 91 -3.25 0.66 15.26
N TRP A 92 -3.59 0.37 16.50
CA TRP A 92 -4.78 0.90 17.14
C TRP A 92 -4.71 2.41 17.39
N THR A 93 -3.56 2.89 17.86
CA THR A 93 -3.35 4.32 18.12
C THR A 93 -3.44 5.13 16.83
N THR A 94 -2.74 4.70 15.79
CA THR A 94 -2.76 5.39 14.50
C THR A 94 -4.12 5.29 13.83
N GLY A 95 -4.81 4.14 13.93
CA GLY A 95 -6.17 3.96 13.43
C GLY A 95 -7.16 4.92 14.09
N ARG A 96 -7.07 5.09 15.41
CA ARG A 96 -7.90 6.03 16.15
C ARG A 96 -7.63 7.49 15.72
N VAL A 97 -6.37 7.91 15.70
CA VAL A 97 -6.00 9.28 15.33
C VAL A 97 -6.44 9.62 13.91
N ALA A 98 -6.14 8.74 12.95
CA ALA A 98 -6.53 8.93 11.55
C ALA A 98 -8.07 9.00 11.40
N GLY A 99 -8.80 8.15 12.10
CA GLY A 99 -10.27 8.12 12.08
C GLY A 99 -10.90 9.38 12.68
N GLU A 100 -10.40 9.86 13.82
CA GLU A 100 -10.88 11.08 14.46
C GLU A 100 -10.61 12.32 13.56
N GLU A 101 -9.45 12.42 12.94
CA GLU A 101 -9.10 13.53 12.07
C GLU A 101 -9.86 13.49 10.73
N ALA A 102 -10.07 12.31 10.15
CA ALA A 102 -10.90 12.16 8.97
C ALA A 102 -12.36 12.57 9.22
N ALA A 103 -12.91 12.20 10.38
CA ALA A 103 -14.25 12.60 10.78
C ALA A 103 -14.39 14.12 10.94
N LYS A 104 -13.40 14.80 11.57
CA LYS A 104 -13.38 16.27 11.69
C LYS A 104 -13.35 16.95 10.32
N LEU A 105 -12.57 16.42 9.38
CA LEU A 105 -12.49 16.97 8.03
C LEU A 105 -13.84 16.86 7.30
N SER A 106 -14.49 15.71 7.41
CA SER A 106 -15.82 15.50 6.81
C SER A 106 -16.89 16.43 7.38
N GLN A 107 -16.91 16.65 8.70
CA GLN A 107 -17.85 17.57 9.34
C GLN A 107 -17.64 19.02 8.90
N LYS A 108 -16.40 19.44 8.68
CA LYS A 108 -16.08 20.77 8.23
C LYS A 108 -16.55 21.05 6.80
N GLN A 109 -16.46 20.06 5.91
CA GLN A 109 -16.97 20.18 4.54
C GLN A 109 -18.49 20.35 4.49
N VAL A 110 -19.23 19.68 5.37
CA VAL A 110 -20.69 19.78 5.46
C VAL A 110 -21.16 21.11 6.05
N SER A 111 -20.33 21.81 6.83
CA SER A 111 -20.69 23.11 7.41
C SER A 111 -20.36 24.31 6.52
N ASP A 112 -19.57 24.12 5.49
CA ASP A 112 -19.12 25.16 4.55
C ASP A 112 -19.99 25.17 3.25
N ASP A 113 -20.89 24.19 3.10
CA ASP A 113 -21.97 24.11 2.07
C ASP A 113 -23.32 24.61 2.63
#